data_5c75f102a4ef5c7fd1c8918e47f82b14
#
_entry.id   5c75f102a4ef5c7fd1c8918e47f82b14
#
_cell.length_a   1.000
_cell.length_b   1.000
_cell.length_c   1.000
_cell.angle_alpha   90.00
_cell.angle_beta   90.00
_cell.angle_gamma   90.00
#
_symmetry.space_group_name_H-M   'P 1'
#
loop_
_entity.id
_entity.type
_entity.pdbx_description
1 polymer ?
#
loop_
_entity_poly.entity_id
_entity_poly.type
_entity_poly.pdbx_seq_one_letter_code
_entity_poly.pdbx_strand_id
1 'polypeptide(L)'
;MKKFNVFLFALLVFPLALCAQEKQNNFEISKSIDIYNNVFRYLNQNYVDEINPAELNEIAINAMLKELDPYTVFIPESEIEDVRLLTMGEYGGIGSIITYYDNKVHISEPYENFPAHKAGLIPGDAIMEINGVNTENKTVAEVSAPLKGQPGPTLTLNIKREGEKHIKTKTHIRANIKIHN
;
A
#
# COMPACT_ATOMS: atom_id res chain seq x y z
N MET A 1 -57.98 -20.84 24.78
CA MET A 1 -57.86 -19.64 23.93
C MET A 1 -56.84 -18.61 24.48
N LYS A 2 -56.79 -18.32 25.80
CA LYS A 2 -55.83 -17.32 26.37
C LYS A 2 -54.33 -17.68 26.17
N LYS A 3 -53.97 -18.97 26.26
CA LYS A 3 -52.56 -19.41 26.11
C LYS A 3 -52.07 -19.33 24.65
N PHE A 4 -52.93 -19.46 23.64
CA PHE A 4 -52.60 -19.37 22.21
C PHE A 4 -52.28 -17.91 21.84
N ASN A 5 -53.01 -16.95 22.39
CA ASN A 5 -52.77 -15.52 22.13
C ASN A 5 -51.44 -15.05 22.70
N VAL A 6 -51.00 -15.56 23.88
CA VAL A 6 -49.70 -15.22 24.47
C VAL A 6 -48.54 -15.74 23.62
N PHE A 7 -48.67 -16.94 23.06
CA PHE A 7 -47.63 -17.54 22.19
C PHE A 7 -47.56 -16.80 20.86
N LEU A 8 -48.67 -16.40 20.29
CA LEU A 8 -48.73 -15.61 19.05
C LEU A 8 -48.12 -14.20 19.26
N PHE A 9 -48.35 -13.57 20.43
CA PHE A 9 -47.77 -12.27 20.76
C PHE A 9 -46.28 -12.34 21.00
N ALA A 10 -45.76 -13.41 21.65
CA ALA A 10 -44.35 -13.66 21.83
C ALA A 10 -43.61 -13.87 20.49
N LEU A 11 -44.22 -14.56 19.50
CA LEU A 11 -43.66 -14.79 18.18
C LEU A 11 -43.55 -13.51 17.34
N LEU A 12 -44.44 -12.53 17.58
CA LEU A 12 -44.47 -11.25 16.86
C LEU A 12 -43.48 -10.22 17.42
N VAL A 13 -43.13 -10.31 18.71
CA VAL A 13 -42.19 -9.39 19.37
C VAL A 13 -40.73 -9.78 19.18
N PHE A 14 -40.45 -11.08 18.96
CA PHE A 14 -39.08 -11.62 18.83
C PHE A 14 -38.29 -11.02 17.65
N PRO A 15 -38.84 -10.87 16.42
CA PRO A 15 -38.08 -10.25 15.29
C PRO A 15 -37.84 -8.74 15.48
N LEU A 16 -38.66 -8.03 16.25
CA LEU A 16 -38.46 -6.61 16.54
C LEU A 16 -37.26 -6.37 17.47
N ALA A 17 -36.97 -7.29 18.38
CA ALA A 17 -35.82 -7.19 19.27
C ALA A 17 -34.48 -7.39 18.50
N LEU A 18 -34.44 -8.26 17.49
CA LEU A 18 -33.27 -8.49 16.64
C LEU A 18 -32.94 -7.25 15.81
N CYS A 19 -33.93 -6.60 15.19
CA CYS A 19 -33.73 -5.36 14.43
C CYS A 19 -33.25 -4.19 15.31
N ALA A 20 -33.65 -4.13 16.57
CA ALA A 20 -33.22 -3.09 17.49
C ALA A 20 -31.74 -3.22 17.87
N GLN A 21 -31.24 -4.44 18.01
CA GLN A 21 -29.85 -4.72 18.36
C GLN A 21 -28.89 -4.38 17.22
N GLU A 22 -29.24 -4.68 15.97
CA GLU A 22 -28.46 -4.32 14.78
C GLU A 22 -28.35 -2.80 14.61
N LYS A 23 -29.46 -2.07 14.82
CA LYS A 23 -29.48 -0.61 14.73
C LYS A 23 -28.62 0.06 15.83
N GLN A 24 -28.58 -0.50 17.01
CA GLN A 24 -27.74 0.01 18.10
C GLN A 24 -26.26 -0.20 17.81
N ASN A 25 -25.86 -1.37 17.26
CA ASN A 25 -24.49 -1.65 16.91
C ASN A 25 -23.99 -0.69 15.81
N ASN A 26 -24.79 -0.45 14.79
CA ASN A 26 -24.44 0.48 13.70
C ASN A 26 -24.29 1.93 14.21
N PHE A 27 -25.09 2.34 15.19
CA PHE A 27 -24.96 3.66 15.81
C PHE A 27 -23.63 3.79 16.58
N GLU A 28 -23.25 2.79 17.38
CA GLU A 28 -21.99 2.82 18.14
C GLU A 28 -20.77 2.78 17.20
N ILE A 29 -20.82 2.02 16.09
CA ILE A 29 -19.78 2.02 15.07
C ILE A 29 -19.62 3.41 14.47
N SER A 30 -20.71 4.03 14.00
CA SER A 30 -20.67 5.36 13.41
C SER A 30 -20.12 6.41 14.37
N LYS A 31 -20.57 6.39 15.60
CA LYS A 31 -20.08 7.28 16.67
C LYS A 31 -18.58 7.10 16.94
N SER A 32 -18.11 5.85 16.96
CA SER A 32 -16.69 5.54 17.16
C SER A 32 -15.82 6.04 16.02
N ILE A 33 -16.29 5.89 14.75
CA ILE A 33 -15.62 6.43 13.58
C ILE A 33 -15.55 7.96 13.65
N ASP A 34 -16.62 8.62 14.03
CA ASP A 34 -16.66 10.09 14.18
C ASP A 34 -15.68 10.57 15.25
N ILE A 35 -15.62 9.89 16.38
CA ILE A 35 -14.67 10.20 17.46
C ILE A 35 -13.23 10.04 16.93
N TYR A 36 -12.91 8.91 16.30
CA TYR A 36 -11.59 8.65 15.74
C TYR A 36 -11.18 9.74 14.74
N ASN A 37 -12.06 10.05 13.78
CA ASN A 37 -11.80 11.06 12.76
C ASN A 37 -11.57 12.46 13.37
N ASN A 38 -12.35 12.83 14.38
CA ASN A 38 -12.20 14.12 15.06
C ASN A 38 -10.88 14.19 15.83
N VAL A 39 -10.52 13.16 16.59
CA VAL A 39 -9.27 13.09 17.35
C VAL A 39 -8.08 13.13 16.37
N PHE A 40 -8.10 12.31 15.33
CA PHE A 40 -7.04 12.24 14.33
C PHE A 40 -6.83 13.59 13.63
N ARG A 41 -7.93 14.25 13.23
CA ARG A 41 -7.89 15.60 12.64
C ARG A 41 -7.35 16.64 13.61
N TYR A 42 -7.82 16.62 14.86
CA TYR A 42 -7.39 17.57 15.88
C TYR A 42 -5.89 17.45 16.17
N LEU A 43 -5.36 16.23 16.29
CA LEU A 43 -3.94 15.98 16.47
C LEU A 43 -3.13 16.54 15.30
N ASN A 44 -3.51 16.25 14.06
CA ASN A 44 -2.80 16.75 12.87
C ASN A 44 -2.83 18.27 12.72
N GLN A 45 -3.82 18.96 13.31
CA GLN A 45 -3.97 20.41 13.21
C GLN A 45 -3.36 21.19 14.37
N ASN A 46 -3.29 20.59 15.55
CA ASN A 46 -3.03 21.31 16.80
C ASN A 46 -1.88 20.74 17.63
N TYR A 47 -1.30 19.61 17.24
CA TYR A 47 -0.14 19.09 17.98
C TYR A 47 1.08 20.01 17.77
N VAL A 48 1.92 20.12 18.81
CA VAL A 48 3.02 21.09 18.85
C VAL A 48 4.16 20.75 17.88
N ASP A 49 4.40 19.44 17.69
CA ASP A 49 5.42 18.94 16.78
C ASP A 49 4.80 18.48 15.46
N GLU A 50 5.61 18.41 14.41
CA GLU A 50 5.17 17.88 13.12
C GLU A 50 4.86 16.38 13.24
N ILE A 51 3.64 15.99 12.87
CA ILE A 51 3.17 14.60 12.89
C ILE A 51 3.15 14.08 11.45
N ASN A 52 3.63 12.84 11.25
CA ASN A 52 3.39 12.09 10.02
C ASN A 52 2.03 11.39 10.12
N PRO A 53 1.00 11.84 9.37
CA PRO A 53 -0.34 11.26 9.47
C PRO A 53 -0.40 9.78 9.07
N ALA A 54 0.40 9.37 8.08
CA ALA A 54 0.41 7.98 7.61
C ALA A 54 0.97 7.03 8.69
N GLU A 55 2.08 7.41 9.31
CA GLU A 55 2.71 6.64 10.38
C GLU A 55 1.81 6.56 11.63
N LEU A 56 1.21 7.68 12.02
CA LEU A 56 0.28 7.71 13.16
C LEU A 56 -0.94 6.80 12.92
N ASN A 57 -1.47 6.80 11.71
CA ASN A 57 -2.58 5.93 11.33
C ASN A 57 -2.20 4.45 11.36
N GLU A 58 -1.02 4.11 10.86
CA GLU A 58 -0.50 2.73 10.90
C GLU A 58 -0.31 2.23 12.33
N ILE A 59 0.26 3.05 13.21
CA ILE A 59 0.39 2.75 14.65
C ILE A 59 -0.99 2.49 15.27
N ALA A 60 -1.99 3.33 14.97
CA ALA A 60 -3.34 3.18 15.51
C ALA A 60 -4.02 1.89 15.02
N ILE A 61 -3.90 1.56 13.74
CA ILE A 61 -4.44 0.32 13.18
C ILE A 61 -3.77 -0.89 13.84
N ASN A 62 -2.45 -0.92 13.90
CA ASN A 62 -1.71 -2.02 14.51
C ASN A 62 -2.04 -2.20 15.99
N ALA A 63 -2.26 -1.10 16.73
CA ALA A 63 -2.70 -1.17 18.12
C ALA A 63 -4.10 -1.81 18.26
N MET A 64 -5.04 -1.47 17.38
CA MET A 64 -6.38 -2.08 17.37
C MET A 64 -6.33 -3.58 17.03
N LEU A 65 -5.54 -3.96 16.03
CA LEU A 65 -5.45 -5.36 15.58
C LEU A 65 -4.80 -6.26 16.64
N LYS A 66 -3.83 -5.73 17.38
CA LYS A 66 -3.15 -6.45 18.47
C LYS A 66 -4.10 -6.91 19.58
N GLU A 67 -5.22 -6.20 19.79
CA GLU A 67 -6.25 -6.57 20.77
C GLU A 67 -7.18 -7.69 20.28
N LEU A 68 -7.13 -8.05 18.98
CA LEU A 68 -7.99 -9.10 18.43
C LEU A 68 -7.31 -10.47 18.54
N ASP A 69 -6.23 -10.66 17.82
CA ASP A 69 -5.47 -11.92 17.77
C ASP A 69 -4.06 -11.69 17.19
N PRO A 70 -3.11 -12.64 17.34
CA PRO A 70 -1.75 -12.48 16.84
C PRO A 70 -1.60 -12.71 15.33
N TYR A 71 -2.65 -13.12 14.63
CA TYR A 71 -2.61 -13.49 13.20
C TYR A 71 -3.17 -12.40 12.30
N THR A 72 -4.03 -11.53 12.85
CA THR A 72 -4.59 -10.40 12.11
C THR A 72 -3.57 -9.28 12.02
N VAL A 73 -3.07 -9.03 10.81
CA VAL A 73 -2.05 -8.01 10.54
C VAL A 73 -2.54 -7.01 9.49
N PHE A 74 -2.13 -5.77 9.64
CA PHE A 74 -2.29 -4.74 8.61
C PHE A 74 -1.09 -4.77 7.68
N ILE A 75 -1.35 -4.85 6.38
CA ILE A 75 -0.32 -4.75 5.35
C ILE A 75 -0.48 -3.38 4.68
N PRO A 76 0.44 -2.43 4.91
CA PRO A 76 0.38 -1.14 4.25
C PRO A 76 0.55 -1.27 2.74
N GLU A 77 0.05 -0.29 1.98
CA GLU A 77 0.10 -0.30 0.51
C GLU A 77 1.54 -0.46 -0.02
N SER A 78 2.52 0.10 0.69
CA SER A 78 3.94 -0.02 0.36
C SER A 78 4.47 -1.45 0.39
N GLU A 79 3.86 -2.36 1.14
CA GLU A 79 4.30 -3.75 1.34
C GLU A 79 3.44 -4.77 0.57
N ILE A 80 2.30 -4.36 -0.01
CA ILE A 80 1.38 -5.27 -0.71
C ILE A 80 2.09 -6.07 -1.80
N GLU A 81 2.97 -5.42 -2.58
CA GLU A 81 3.66 -6.09 -3.68
C GLU A 81 4.71 -7.10 -3.18
N ASP A 82 5.31 -6.85 -2.02
CA ASP A 82 6.24 -7.81 -1.41
C ASP A 82 5.49 -9.04 -0.88
N VAL A 83 4.33 -8.85 -0.27
CA VAL A 83 3.45 -9.97 0.15
C VAL A 83 2.95 -10.76 -1.06
N ARG A 84 2.57 -10.10 -2.16
CA ARG A 84 2.18 -10.76 -3.41
C ARG A 84 3.33 -11.57 -4.01
N LEU A 85 4.54 -11.03 -4.02
CA LEU A 85 5.72 -11.74 -4.47
C LEU A 85 5.96 -13.01 -3.65
N LEU A 86 5.87 -12.93 -2.32
CA LEU A 86 6.10 -14.07 -1.43
C LEU A 86 5.00 -15.14 -1.51
N THR A 87 3.75 -14.73 -1.73
CA THR A 87 2.60 -15.65 -1.71
C THR A 87 2.24 -16.22 -3.07
N MET A 88 2.36 -15.41 -4.14
CA MET A 88 1.94 -15.76 -5.50
C MET A 88 3.10 -15.88 -6.50
N GLY A 89 4.32 -15.46 -6.12
CA GLY A 89 5.45 -15.38 -7.04
C GLY A 89 5.31 -14.28 -8.09
N GLU A 90 4.42 -13.32 -7.86
CA GLU A 90 4.11 -12.23 -8.78
C GLU A 90 4.12 -10.89 -8.04
N TYR A 91 4.54 -9.82 -8.70
CA TYR A 91 4.45 -8.45 -8.18
C TYR A 91 4.24 -7.43 -9.30
N GLY A 92 3.65 -6.29 -8.98
CA GLY A 92 3.55 -5.18 -9.92
C GLY A 92 4.82 -4.33 -9.91
N GLY A 93 5.37 -4.04 -11.10
CA GLY A 93 6.60 -3.26 -11.20
C GLY A 93 7.15 -3.10 -12.61
N ILE A 94 8.41 -2.70 -12.70
CA ILE A 94 9.09 -2.50 -14.00
C ILE A 94 9.81 -3.76 -14.53
N GLY A 95 9.97 -4.80 -13.69
CA GLY A 95 10.66 -6.05 -14.07
C GLY A 95 12.15 -5.87 -14.22
N SER A 96 12.83 -5.44 -13.16
CA SER A 96 14.29 -5.30 -13.12
C SER A 96 14.83 -5.49 -11.71
N ILE A 97 16.00 -6.10 -11.60
CA ILE A 97 16.82 -6.05 -10.39
C ILE A 97 17.54 -4.71 -10.34
N ILE A 98 17.61 -4.11 -9.16
CA ILE A 98 18.36 -2.88 -8.90
C ILE A 98 19.41 -3.11 -7.82
N THR A 99 20.51 -2.39 -7.89
CA THR A 99 21.62 -2.49 -6.93
C THR A 99 22.17 -1.12 -6.58
N TYR A 100 22.73 -0.98 -5.37
CA TYR A 100 23.40 0.24 -4.92
C TYR A 100 24.89 0.15 -5.24
N TYR A 101 25.39 1.11 -5.99
CA TYR A 101 26.81 1.22 -6.37
C TYR A 101 27.14 2.69 -6.60
N ASP A 102 28.33 3.13 -6.20
CA ASP A 102 28.83 4.50 -6.39
C ASP A 102 27.82 5.59 -5.95
N ASN A 103 27.28 5.44 -4.73
CA ASN A 103 26.29 6.34 -4.12
C ASN A 103 24.98 6.52 -4.93
N LYS A 104 24.67 5.60 -5.82
CA LYS A 104 23.45 5.62 -6.65
C LYS A 104 22.86 4.23 -6.78
N VAL A 105 21.58 4.21 -7.10
CA VAL A 105 20.89 2.97 -7.44
C VAL A 105 20.92 2.79 -8.94
N HIS A 106 21.36 1.61 -9.38
CA HIS A 106 21.50 1.24 -10.78
C HIS A 106 20.58 0.09 -11.16
N ILE A 107 20.17 0.07 -12.40
CA ILE A 107 19.60 -1.14 -13.02
C ILE A 107 20.71 -2.19 -13.08
N SER A 108 20.51 -3.32 -12.41
CA SER A 108 21.44 -4.46 -12.45
C SER A 108 21.07 -5.42 -13.57
N GLU A 109 19.79 -5.81 -13.62
CA GLU A 109 19.30 -6.79 -14.60
C GLU A 109 17.85 -6.49 -14.97
N PRO A 110 17.57 -5.97 -16.17
CA PRO A 110 16.21 -5.87 -16.68
C PRO A 110 15.77 -7.23 -17.23
N TYR A 111 14.64 -7.76 -16.72
CA TYR A 111 14.08 -9.02 -17.18
C TYR A 111 13.55 -8.91 -18.61
N GLU A 112 13.85 -9.90 -19.45
CA GLU A 112 13.38 -9.94 -20.83
C GLU A 112 11.86 -9.85 -20.95
N ASN A 113 11.38 -9.09 -21.93
CA ASN A 113 9.96 -8.88 -22.22
C ASN A 113 9.16 -8.10 -21.17
N PHE A 114 9.77 -7.64 -20.08
CA PHE A 114 9.13 -6.78 -19.10
C PHE A 114 9.36 -5.27 -19.39
N PRO A 115 8.64 -4.37 -18.71
CA PRO A 115 8.65 -2.93 -19.02
C PRO A 115 10.04 -2.29 -19.08
N ALA A 116 10.92 -2.61 -18.13
CA ALA A 116 12.29 -2.08 -18.10
C ALA A 116 13.07 -2.43 -19.37
N HIS A 117 13.04 -3.69 -19.76
CA HIS A 117 13.69 -4.17 -21.00
C HIS A 117 13.06 -3.52 -22.25
N LYS A 118 11.74 -3.49 -22.34
CA LYS A 118 11.01 -2.88 -23.47
C LYS A 118 11.30 -1.39 -23.66
N ALA A 119 11.54 -0.66 -22.58
CA ALA A 119 11.93 0.75 -22.64
C ALA A 119 13.43 0.94 -22.90
N GLY A 120 14.21 -0.14 -23.06
CA GLY A 120 15.62 -0.11 -23.39
C GLY A 120 16.51 0.32 -22.22
N LEU A 121 16.13 -0.03 -20.99
CA LEU A 121 17.04 0.01 -19.85
C LEU A 121 18.04 -1.13 -20.00
N ILE A 122 19.28 -0.87 -19.62
CA ILE A 122 20.37 -1.84 -19.65
C ILE A 122 21.08 -1.89 -18.29
N PRO A 123 21.80 -2.97 -17.97
CA PRO A 123 22.67 -3.03 -16.82
C PRO A 123 23.64 -1.83 -16.77
N GLY A 124 23.78 -1.23 -15.59
CA GLY A 124 24.63 -0.05 -15.37
C GLY A 124 23.90 1.30 -15.50
N ASP A 125 22.67 1.37 -15.99
CA ASP A 125 21.90 2.61 -16.01
C ASP A 125 21.64 3.10 -14.57
N ALA A 126 22.18 4.27 -14.18
CA ALA A 126 21.94 4.87 -12.89
C ALA A 126 20.56 5.57 -12.88
N ILE A 127 19.73 5.28 -11.92
CA ILE A 127 18.43 5.94 -11.73
C ILE A 127 18.68 7.27 -11.03
N MET A 128 18.37 8.39 -11.67
CA MET A 128 18.59 9.74 -11.15
C MET A 128 17.32 10.34 -10.56
N GLU A 129 16.17 10.06 -11.19
CA GLU A 129 14.86 10.54 -10.73
C GLU A 129 13.77 9.53 -11.08
N ILE A 130 12.73 9.50 -10.24
CA ILE A 130 11.51 8.74 -10.45
C ILE A 130 10.33 9.70 -10.32
N ASN A 131 9.55 9.88 -11.39
CA ASN A 131 8.43 10.82 -11.45
C ASN A 131 8.80 12.24 -10.98
N GLY A 132 10.03 12.71 -11.30
CA GLY A 132 10.55 14.01 -10.90
C GLY A 132 11.13 14.08 -9.49
N VAL A 133 11.12 12.98 -8.73
CA VAL A 133 11.73 12.90 -7.40
C VAL A 133 13.16 12.38 -7.53
N ASN A 134 14.14 13.15 -7.03
CA ASN A 134 15.55 12.79 -7.04
C ASN A 134 15.81 11.54 -6.17
N THR A 135 16.66 10.64 -6.67
CA THR A 135 17.04 9.38 -5.99
C THR A 135 18.45 9.40 -5.40
N GLU A 136 19.17 10.51 -5.49
CA GLU A 136 20.51 10.65 -4.95
C GLU A 136 20.52 10.44 -3.43
N ASN A 137 21.49 9.69 -2.92
CA ASN A 137 21.63 9.30 -1.52
C ASN A 137 20.44 8.48 -0.93
N LYS A 138 19.55 7.96 -1.77
CA LYS A 138 18.49 7.07 -1.34
C LYS A 138 18.96 5.62 -1.31
N THR A 139 18.39 4.87 -0.39
CA THR A 139 18.63 3.42 -0.28
C THR A 139 17.94 2.66 -1.42
N VAL A 140 18.34 1.39 -1.61
CA VAL A 140 17.65 0.50 -2.58
C VAL A 140 16.17 0.36 -2.24
N ALA A 141 15.81 0.28 -0.97
CA ALA A 141 14.42 0.15 -0.54
C ALA A 141 13.59 1.38 -0.92
N GLU A 142 14.10 2.60 -0.66
CA GLU A 142 13.43 3.86 -1.00
C GLU A 142 13.27 4.07 -2.51
N VAL A 143 14.21 3.58 -3.31
CA VAL A 143 14.13 3.63 -4.77
C VAL A 143 13.25 2.51 -5.32
N SER A 144 13.24 1.34 -4.69
CA SER A 144 12.42 0.19 -5.10
C SER A 144 10.92 0.44 -4.89
N ALA A 145 10.55 1.07 -3.77
CA ALA A 145 9.15 1.30 -3.42
C ALA A 145 8.34 2.01 -4.53
N PRO A 146 8.77 3.15 -5.10
CA PRO A 146 8.05 3.79 -6.21
C PRO A 146 8.15 3.03 -7.54
N LEU A 147 9.11 2.11 -7.73
CA LEU A 147 9.20 1.27 -8.94
C LEU A 147 8.21 0.12 -8.91
N LYS A 148 7.84 -0.35 -7.73
CA LYS A 148 6.77 -1.33 -7.48
C LYS A 148 5.41 -0.65 -7.49
N GLY A 149 4.33 -1.41 -7.47
CA GLY A 149 2.96 -0.93 -7.35
C GLY A 149 2.05 -1.55 -8.42
N GLN A 150 0.76 -1.23 -8.32
CA GLN A 150 -0.26 -1.83 -9.19
C GLN A 150 0.09 -1.67 -10.66
N PRO A 151 -0.15 -2.72 -11.50
CA PRO A 151 -0.01 -2.63 -12.94
C PRO A 151 -0.90 -1.55 -13.54
N GLY A 152 -0.39 -0.89 -14.60
CA GLY A 152 -1.14 0.10 -15.38
C GLY A 152 -0.66 1.55 -15.25
N PRO A 153 -0.39 2.11 -14.06
CA PRO A 153 0.13 3.47 -13.96
C PRO A 153 1.48 3.65 -14.66
N THR A 154 1.62 4.76 -15.37
CA THR A 154 2.85 5.15 -16.04
C THR A 154 3.88 5.68 -15.04
N LEU A 155 5.12 5.28 -15.22
CA LEU A 155 6.27 5.70 -14.44
C LEU A 155 7.30 6.37 -15.36
N THR A 156 7.84 7.51 -14.95
CA THR A 156 8.90 8.21 -15.67
C THR A 156 10.22 8.09 -14.91
N LEU A 157 11.25 7.58 -15.57
CA LEU A 157 12.60 7.47 -15.03
C LEU A 157 13.55 8.39 -15.80
N ASN A 158 14.31 9.20 -15.07
CA ASN A 158 15.48 9.87 -15.60
C ASN A 158 16.71 9.03 -15.23
N ILE A 159 17.42 8.56 -16.22
CA ILE A 159 18.59 7.69 -16.05
C ILE A 159 19.86 8.36 -16.59
N LYS A 160 20.99 8.04 -15.97
CA LYS A 160 22.32 8.37 -16.48
C LYS A 160 23.03 7.10 -16.87
N ARG A 161 23.40 7.02 -18.14
CA ARG A 161 24.17 5.90 -18.71
C ARG A 161 25.64 6.23 -18.74
N GLU A 162 26.48 5.29 -18.34
CA GLU A 162 27.92 5.46 -18.41
C GLU A 162 28.37 5.69 -19.87
N GLY A 163 29.32 6.61 -20.06
CA GLY A 163 29.77 7.02 -21.40
C GLY A 163 28.88 8.04 -22.12
N GLU A 164 27.70 8.33 -21.61
CA GLU A 164 26.80 9.33 -22.20
C GLU A 164 26.79 10.64 -21.42
N LYS A 165 26.77 11.77 -22.14
CA LYS A 165 26.82 13.12 -21.53
C LYS A 165 25.46 13.59 -20.99
N HIS A 166 24.37 13.04 -21.50
CA HIS A 166 23.01 13.53 -21.20
C HIS A 166 22.19 12.50 -20.43
N ILE A 167 21.33 12.99 -19.54
CA ILE A 167 20.31 12.20 -18.86
C ILE A 167 19.25 11.78 -19.90
N LYS A 168 18.85 10.52 -19.86
CA LYS A 168 17.78 9.97 -20.70
C LYS A 168 16.50 9.80 -19.89
N THR A 169 15.41 10.30 -20.42
CA THR A 169 14.09 10.04 -19.86
C THR A 169 13.51 8.77 -20.48
N LYS A 170 13.07 7.85 -19.64
CA LYS A 170 12.39 6.61 -20.01
C LYS A 170 11.01 6.57 -19.36
N THR A 171 10.04 6.20 -20.16
CA THR A 171 8.67 6.03 -19.67
C THR A 171 8.32 4.54 -19.66
N HIS A 172 7.80 4.08 -18.54
CA HIS A 172 7.42 2.69 -18.33
C HIS A 172 5.99 2.60 -17.88
N ILE A 173 5.32 1.51 -18.23
CA ILE A 173 4.05 1.12 -17.62
C ILE A 173 4.38 -0.02 -16.68
N ARG A 174 3.96 0.08 -15.41
CA ARG A 174 4.09 -1.05 -14.48
C ARG A 174 3.29 -2.23 -15.00
N ALA A 175 3.87 -3.42 -14.96
CA ALA A 175 3.21 -4.65 -15.37
C ALA A 175 3.22 -5.66 -14.22
N ASN A 176 2.41 -6.70 -14.34
CA ASN A 176 2.51 -7.86 -13.46
C ASN A 176 3.75 -8.65 -13.85
N ILE A 177 4.71 -8.76 -12.95
CA ILE A 177 5.98 -9.47 -13.13
C ILE A 177 5.82 -10.84 -12.50
N LYS A 178 5.92 -11.88 -13.32
CA LYS A 178 5.90 -13.26 -12.87
C LYS A 178 7.29 -13.85 -13.00
N ILE A 179 7.87 -14.22 -11.88
CA ILE A 179 9.18 -14.87 -11.85
C ILE A 179 8.94 -16.37 -12.00
N HIS A 180 9.41 -16.94 -13.11
CA HIS A 180 9.43 -18.40 -13.31
C HIS A 180 10.80 -18.89 -12.81
N ASN A 181 10.77 -19.73 -11.81
CA ASN A 181 11.95 -20.47 -11.34
C ASN A 181 12.27 -21.61 -12.32
#